data_99c750dc286900aea6fcbca8d9ac270c
#
_entry.id   99c750dc286900aea6fcbca8d9ac270c
#
_cell.length_a   1.000
_cell.length_b   1.000
_cell.length_c   1.000
_cell.angle_alpha   90.00
_cell.angle_beta   90.00
_cell.angle_gamma   90.00
#
_symmetry.space_group_name_H-M   'P 1'
#
loop_
_entity.id
_entity.type
_entity.pdbx_description
1 polymer ?
#
loop_
_entity_poly.entity_id
_entity_poly.type
_entity_poly.pdbx_seq_one_letter_code
_entity_poly.pdbx_strand_id
1 'polypeptide(L)'
;MNNIFNTIFFFVSFFLIFNNTPKIIQMNFFGGPVGNKLVFYPVIIGFVYTIYCQYKYKNILVNFDKFLKFISIYLTINFISLIVGLYNYPYYDLVINAPVTQIEKLPKVMLFLNNLAIHIDQKILITFWMVTRVVKGLLFDTFYTLGGAYMIYCWYYNDWQKGLNVFIKGILAGLIVVLGYGFIEIFYLAGNDVAKNILSTLNPYIHVIKVDHNWWPPLLWEKQARSVFSEPSHIGNYLAFVLPVLWCLIINIRAYYELNLNKNILLCLAFIFSIIIFLAQARTASTMFLGMSFLYVFLLGYLYKKDYWKSFVKIIIVSILAFCISLTFISNFINQNNSNREINVINIINDYLSSNVFSLASDNQRSNGARYALIKSNLRIGMDNLFFGVGKGLTGAYVSNYFTEQEKQNKEVNMWVTNQKKEGILRYGLGALNEYVGRFTETGIIGLTVFLYPFFYILYKLFKALKPIQTVIQIKILLLLTSLIGVTVVGINGSLNIFYSTWIVLGLSYAAVFNRNLDNK
;
A
#
# COMPACT_ATOMS: atom_id res chain seq x y z
N MET A 1 -17.56 -25.67 -1.48
CA MET A 1 -17.43 -24.30 -1.98
C MET A 1 -16.68 -23.40 -0.99
N ASN A 2 -17.13 -23.26 0.24
CA ASN A 2 -16.50 -22.37 1.24
C ASN A 2 -15.03 -22.67 1.57
N ASN A 3 -14.60 -23.93 1.55
CA ASN A 3 -13.21 -24.28 1.87
C ASN A 3 -12.22 -23.79 0.82
N ILE A 4 -12.58 -23.80 -0.47
CA ILE A 4 -11.70 -23.33 -1.55
C ILE A 4 -11.52 -21.81 -1.45
N PHE A 5 -12.60 -21.04 -1.26
CA PHE A 5 -12.50 -19.60 -1.04
C PHE A 5 -11.66 -19.25 0.19
N ASN A 6 -11.80 -20.02 1.28
CA ASN A 6 -10.98 -19.81 2.47
C ASN A 6 -9.49 -20.08 2.19
N THR A 7 -9.16 -21.14 1.44
CA THR A 7 -7.77 -21.43 1.07
C THR A 7 -7.19 -20.34 0.18
N ILE A 8 -7.94 -19.91 -0.84
CA ILE A 8 -7.52 -18.81 -1.72
C ILE A 8 -7.29 -17.54 -0.89
N PHE A 9 -8.25 -17.20 -0.03
CA PHE A 9 -8.19 -15.98 0.77
C PHE A 9 -7.08 -15.99 1.82
N PHE A 10 -6.77 -17.17 2.38
CA PHE A 10 -5.61 -17.36 3.24
C PHE A 10 -4.32 -16.99 2.50
N PHE A 11 -4.11 -17.51 1.28
CA PHE A 11 -2.92 -17.19 0.49
C PHE A 11 -2.90 -15.72 0.03
N VAL A 12 -4.04 -15.12 -0.32
CA VAL A 12 -4.13 -13.69 -0.59
C VAL A 12 -3.65 -12.88 0.61
N SER A 13 -4.10 -13.22 1.83
CA SER A 13 -3.73 -12.54 3.06
C SER A 13 -2.26 -12.79 3.45
N PHE A 14 -1.78 -14.01 3.30
CA PHE A 14 -0.39 -14.39 3.56
C PHE A 14 0.59 -13.65 2.65
N PHE A 15 0.31 -13.57 1.34
CA PHE A 15 1.22 -12.95 0.37
C PHE A 15 1.29 -11.43 0.44
N LEU A 16 0.52 -10.78 1.34
CA LEU A 16 0.64 -9.33 1.59
C LEU A 16 2.02 -8.91 2.13
N ILE A 17 2.80 -9.84 2.68
CA ILE A 17 4.18 -9.57 3.12
C ILE A 17 5.14 -9.33 1.94
N PHE A 18 4.83 -9.83 0.74
CA PHE A 18 5.68 -9.70 -0.43
C PHE A 18 5.26 -8.52 -1.29
N ASN A 19 6.03 -7.45 -1.28
CA ASN A 19 5.79 -6.29 -2.14
C ASN A 19 5.99 -6.61 -3.63
N ASN A 20 6.91 -7.53 -3.93
CA ASN A 20 7.19 -8.01 -5.28
C ASN A 20 7.20 -9.54 -5.30
N THR A 21 6.93 -10.11 -6.46
CA THR A 21 7.07 -11.55 -6.68
C THR A 21 8.54 -11.93 -6.68
N PRO A 22 8.97 -12.91 -5.86
CA PRO A 22 10.31 -13.45 -5.95
C PRO A 22 10.64 -13.92 -7.36
N LYS A 23 11.87 -13.65 -7.82
CA LYS A 23 12.29 -13.87 -9.22
C LYS A 23 12.06 -15.28 -9.72
N ILE A 24 12.21 -16.29 -8.83
CA ILE A 24 12.04 -17.72 -9.15
C ILE A 24 10.61 -18.06 -9.59
N ILE A 25 9.61 -17.42 -8.99
CA ILE A 25 8.18 -17.71 -9.23
C ILE A 25 7.48 -16.62 -10.03
N GLN A 26 8.25 -15.69 -10.60
CA GLN A 26 7.72 -14.59 -11.40
C GLN A 26 7.23 -15.10 -12.75
N MET A 27 5.94 -14.93 -13.04
CA MET A 27 5.30 -15.35 -14.29
C MET A 27 5.19 -14.17 -15.27
N ASN A 28 6.26 -13.89 -15.99
CA ASN A 28 6.34 -12.73 -16.90
C ASN A 28 5.32 -12.76 -18.05
N PHE A 29 4.79 -13.94 -18.41
CA PHE A 29 3.81 -14.07 -19.48
C PHE A 29 2.45 -13.42 -19.15
N PHE A 30 2.10 -13.23 -17.87
CA PHE A 30 0.90 -12.49 -17.49
C PHE A 30 1.05 -10.96 -17.60
N GLY A 31 2.22 -10.46 -17.99
CA GLY A 31 2.53 -9.05 -18.04
C GLY A 31 3.02 -8.48 -16.70
N GLY A 32 3.72 -7.33 -16.78
CA GLY A 32 4.43 -6.75 -15.65
C GLY A 32 3.61 -6.52 -14.38
N PRO A 33 2.37 -5.96 -14.44
CA PRO A 33 1.59 -5.70 -13.23
C PRO A 33 1.26 -6.97 -12.44
N VAL A 34 0.90 -8.06 -13.12
CA VAL A 34 0.51 -9.34 -12.50
C VAL A 34 1.74 -10.16 -12.13
N GLY A 35 2.69 -10.32 -13.06
CA GLY A 35 3.90 -11.10 -12.84
C GLY A 35 4.74 -10.58 -11.66
N ASN A 36 4.71 -9.26 -11.43
CA ASN A 36 5.50 -8.61 -10.38
C ASN A 36 4.83 -8.59 -8.98
N LYS A 37 3.57 -9.04 -8.84
CA LYS A 37 2.83 -9.00 -7.57
C LYS A 37 2.33 -10.38 -7.18
N LEU A 38 2.98 -11.02 -6.21
CA LEU A 38 2.66 -12.38 -5.79
C LEU A 38 1.20 -12.54 -5.34
N VAL A 39 0.65 -11.53 -4.69
CA VAL A 39 -0.75 -11.51 -4.23
C VAL A 39 -1.76 -11.69 -5.37
N PHE A 40 -1.44 -11.29 -6.59
CA PHE A 40 -2.37 -11.40 -7.72
C PHE A 40 -2.57 -12.83 -8.22
N TYR A 41 -1.63 -13.75 -7.97
CA TYR A 41 -1.80 -15.14 -8.37
C TYR A 41 -3.02 -15.80 -7.70
N PRO A 42 -3.14 -15.82 -6.37
CA PRO A 42 -4.36 -16.33 -5.74
C PRO A 42 -5.60 -15.47 -6.03
N VAL A 43 -5.44 -14.16 -6.28
CA VAL A 43 -6.57 -13.28 -6.67
C VAL A 43 -7.13 -13.71 -8.03
N ILE A 44 -6.31 -13.99 -9.03
CA ILE A 44 -6.76 -14.47 -10.34
C ILE A 44 -7.46 -15.82 -10.20
N ILE A 45 -6.88 -16.76 -9.44
CA ILE A 45 -7.52 -18.05 -9.16
C ILE A 45 -8.89 -17.83 -8.52
N GLY A 46 -8.98 -16.89 -7.59
CA GLY A 46 -10.24 -16.49 -6.95
C GLY A 46 -11.27 -15.95 -7.95
N PHE A 47 -10.86 -15.11 -8.90
CA PHE A 47 -11.75 -14.61 -9.97
C PHE A 47 -12.28 -15.74 -10.82
N VAL A 48 -11.40 -16.60 -11.35
CA VAL A 48 -11.79 -17.74 -12.19
C VAL A 48 -12.75 -18.66 -11.44
N TYR A 49 -12.44 -18.96 -10.18
CA TYR A 49 -13.30 -19.82 -9.37
C TYR A 49 -14.65 -19.15 -9.03
N THR A 50 -14.69 -17.84 -8.83
CA THR A 50 -15.93 -17.08 -8.61
C THR A 50 -16.83 -17.13 -9.85
N ILE A 51 -16.26 -16.93 -11.05
CA ILE A 51 -16.99 -17.02 -12.31
C ILE A 51 -17.55 -18.44 -12.51
N TYR A 52 -16.72 -19.47 -12.27
CA TYR A 52 -17.17 -20.87 -12.34
C TYR A 52 -18.33 -21.14 -11.38
N CYS A 53 -18.21 -20.68 -10.13
CA CYS A 53 -19.26 -20.87 -9.13
C CYS A 53 -20.53 -20.07 -9.47
N GLN A 54 -20.42 -18.87 -10.01
CA GLN A 54 -21.56 -18.08 -10.48
C GLN A 54 -22.28 -18.78 -11.63
N TYR A 55 -21.53 -19.34 -12.60
CA TYR A 55 -22.12 -20.12 -13.68
C TYR A 55 -22.90 -21.34 -13.17
N LYS A 56 -22.29 -22.09 -12.23
CA LYS A 56 -22.86 -23.34 -11.70
C LYS A 56 -24.00 -23.14 -10.71
N TYR A 57 -23.90 -22.15 -9.82
CA TYR A 57 -24.80 -21.98 -8.67
C TYR A 57 -25.66 -20.72 -8.71
N LYS A 58 -25.39 -19.78 -9.62
CA LYS A 58 -26.11 -18.53 -9.91
C LYS A 58 -26.33 -17.54 -8.75
N ASN A 59 -25.76 -17.78 -7.54
CA ASN A 59 -26.05 -17.02 -6.33
C ASN A 59 -24.81 -16.48 -5.60
N ILE A 60 -23.70 -16.27 -6.28
CA ILE A 60 -22.45 -15.81 -5.66
C ILE A 60 -22.32 -14.29 -5.68
N LEU A 61 -22.67 -13.66 -6.80
CA LEU A 61 -22.56 -12.23 -6.97
C LEU A 61 -23.71 -11.51 -6.26
N VAL A 62 -23.40 -10.83 -5.15
CA VAL A 62 -24.37 -10.13 -4.31
C VAL A 62 -24.39 -8.65 -4.68
N ASN A 63 -25.58 -8.07 -4.84
CA ASN A 63 -25.77 -6.66 -5.22
C ASN A 63 -24.95 -6.23 -6.44
N PHE A 64 -24.80 -7.11 -7.43
CA PHE A 64 -23.97 -6.90 -8.60
C PHE A 64 -24.36 -5.63 -9.38
N ASP A 65 -25.66 -5.37 -9.51
CA ASP A 65 -26.16 -4.17 -10.20
C ASP A 65 -25.69 -2.87 -9.54
N LYS A 66 -25.66 -2.82 -8.20
CA LYS A 66 -25.16 -1.64 -7.46
C LYS A 66 -23.67 -1.48 -7.66
N PHE A 67 -22.92 -2.58 -7.67
CA PHE A 67 -21.49 -2.56 -7.96
C PHE A 67 -21.22 -2.11 -9.39
N LEU A 68 -21.92 -2.67 -10.38
CA LEU A 68 -21.80 -2.25 -11.78
C LEU A 68 -22.13 -0.76 -11.96
N LYS A 69 -23.19 -0.28 -11.33
CA LYS A 69 -23.53 1.15 -11.36
C LYS A 69 -22.42 2.03 -10.82
N PHE A 70 -21.84 1.64 -9.68
CA PHE A 70 -20.70 2.39 -9.10
C PHE A 70 -19.47 2.35 -10.03
N ILE A 71 -19.10 1.17 -10.55
CA ILE A 71 -17.97 1.03 -11.49
C ILE A 71 -18.21 1.82 -12.76
N SER A 72 -19.43 1.81 -13.31
CA SER A 72 -19.77 2.61 -14.49
C SER A 72 -19.56 4.12 -14.24
N ILE A 73 -20.03 4.63 -13.11
CA ILE A 73 -19.82 6.04 -12.73
C ILE A 73 -18.31 6.33 -12.60
N TYR A 74 -17.58 5.47 -11.89
CA TYR A 74 -16.14 5.62 -11.69
C TYR A 74 -15.37 5.63 -13.01
N LEU A 75 -15.64 4.65 -13.91
CA LEU A 75 -14.99 4.56 -15.21
C LEU A 75 -15.38 5.73 -16.12
N THR A 76 -16.65 6.14 -16.13
CA THR A 76 -17.12 7.28 -16.92
C THR A 76 -16.41 8.58 -16.52
N ILE A 77 -16.26 8.84 -15.23
CA ILE A 77 -15.56 10.04 -14.74
C ILE A 77 -14.08 10.01 -15.15
N ASN A 78 -13.40 8.86 -14.98
CA ASN A 78 -12.02 8.72 -15.42
C ASN A 78 -11.86 8.88 -16.93
N PHE A 79 -12.84 8.43 -17.72
CA PHE A 79 -12.85 8.56 -19.17
C PHE A 79 -13.11 10.01 -19.61
N ILE A 80 -14.06 10.70 -18.99
CA ILE A 80 -14.30 12.13 -19.24
C ILE A 80 -13.03 12.93 -18.91
N SER A 81 -12.42 12.66 -17.76
CA SER A 81 -11.15 13.29 -17.37
C SER A 81 -10.05 13.05 -18.42
N LEU A 82 -9.93 11.83 -18.94
CA LEU A 82 -8.97 11.49 -19.98
C LEU A 82 -9.23 12.28 -21.27
N ILE A 83 -10.48 12.36 -21.72
CA ILE A 83 -10.86 13.12 -22.94
C ILE A 83 -10.53 14.60 -22.76
N VAL A 84 -10.96 15.21 -21.65
CA VAL A 84 -10.67 16.63 -21.34
C VAL A 84 -9.17 16.87 -21.28
N GLY A 85 -8.44 15.96 -20.62
CA GLY A 85 -6.98 16.04 -20.52
C GLY A 85 -6.29 15.94 -21.88
N LEU A 86 -6.68 15.00 -22.74
CA LEU A 86 -6.11 14.84 -24.08
C LEU A 86 -6.44 16.02 -25.00
N TYR A 87 -7.65 16.57 -24.90
CA TYR A 87 -8.04 17.76 -25.68
C TYR A 87 -7.12 18.94 -25.38
N ASN A 88 -6.80 19.15 -24.10
CA ASN A 88 -5.97 20.26 -23.62
C ASN A 88 -4.47 19.89 -23.47
N TYR A 89 -4.03 18.71 -23.96
CA TYR A 89 -2.68 18.21 -23.69
C TYR A 89 -1.61 18.97 -24.47
N PRO A 90 -0.69 19.71 -23.80
CA PRO A 90 0.28 20.56 -24.49
C PRO A 90 1.57 19.82 -24.87
N TYR A 91 1.73 18.53 -24.51
CA TYR A 91 3.01 17.82 -24.58
C TYR A 91 3.04 16.71 -25.66
N TYR A 92 2.24 16.82 -26.71
CA TYR A 92 2.23 15.81 -27.79
C TYR A 92 3.60 15.65 -28.45
N ASP A 93 4.31 16.75 -28.67
CA ASP A 93 5.65 16.71 -29.29
C ASP A 93 6.66 15.96 -28.43
N LEU A 94 6.59 16.08 -27.12
CA LEU A 94 7.44 15.33 -26.20
C LEU A 94 7.10 13.83 -26.18
N VAL A 95 5.86 13.47 -26.45
CA VAL A 95 5.45 12.06 -26.59
C VAL A 95 5.94 11.49 -27.91
N ILE A 96 5.78 12.24 -29.02
CA ILE A 96 6.18 11.83 -30.37
C ILE A 96 7.69 11.55 -30.42
N ASN A 97 8.48 12.42 -29.80
CA ASN A 97 9.94 12.33 -29.78
C ASN A 97 10.51 11.46 -28.65
N ALA A 98 9.65 10.78 -27.87
CA ALA A 98 10.13 9.95 -26.78
C ALA A 98 10.85 8.69 -27.31
N PRO A 99 12.06 8.35 -26.78
CA PRO A 99 12.86 7.20 -27.21
C PRO A 99 12.29 5.89 -26.62
N VAL A 100 11.11 5.48 -27.12
CA VAL A 100 10.38 4.29 -26.63
C VAL A 100 9.97 3.43 -27.82
N THR A 101 10.27 2.13 -27.75
CA THR A 101 10.05 1.16 -28.84
C THR A 101 8.61 1.19 -29.40
N GLN A 102 7.61 1.50 -28.57
CA GLN A 102 6.22 1.60 -29.02
C GLN A 102 6.02 2.82 -29.94
N ILE A 103 6.64 3.96 -29.60
CA ILE A 103 6.58 5.18 -30.41
C ILE A 103 7.40 5.00 -31.69
N GLU A 104 8.57 4.37 -31.63
CA GLU A 104 9.42 4.06 -32.78
C GLU A 104 8.71 3.17 -33.82
N LYS A 105 7.69 2.42 -33.42
CA LYS A 105 6.88 1.59 -34.32
C LYS A 105 5.74 2.36 -35.02
N LEU A 106 5.35 3.53 -34.51
CA LEU A 106 4.22 4.28 -35.08
C LEU A 106 4.39 4.65 -36.55
N PRO A 107 5.58 5.05 -37.07
CA PRO A 107 5.75 5.28 -38.50
C PRO A 107 5.44 4.06 -39.37
N LYS A 108 5.77 2.85 -38.91
CA LYS A 108 5.42 1.60 -39.60
C LYS A 108 3.91 1.34 -39.60
N VAL A 109 3.25 1.68 -38.49
CA VAL A 109 1.77 1.58 -38.41
C VAL A 109 1.12 2.60 -39.34
N MET A 110 1.63 3.82 -39.43
CA MET A 110 1.14 4.83 -40.39
C MET A 110 1.28 4.36 -41.86
N LEU A 111 2.42 3.80 -42.22
CA LEU A 111 2.64 3.23 -43.56
C LEU A 111 1.66 2.09 -43.85
N PHE A 112 1.44 1.20 -42.88
CA PHE A 112 0.45 0.13 -43.05
C PHE A 112 -0.97 0.66 -43.24
N LEU A 113 -1.40 1.66 -42.48
CA LEU A 113 -2.70 2.30 -42.61
C LEU A 113 -2.85 3.02 -43.97
N ASN A 114 -1.82 3.74 -44.39
CA ASN A 114 -1.80 4.39 -45.71
C ASN A 114 -1.94 3.38 -46.87
N ASN A 115 -1.32 2.21 -46.74
CA ASN A 115 -1.48 1.12 -47.73
C ASN A 115 -2.93 0.57 -47.79
N LEU A 116 -3.68 0.73 -46.70
CA LEU A 116 -5.11 0.41 -46.62
C LEU A 116 -6.02 1.60 -47.04
N ALA A 117 -5.44 2.66 -47.63
CA ALA A 117 -6.12 3.92 -47.96
C ALA A 117 -6.74 4.65 -46.76
N ILE A 118 -6.23 4.39 -45.54
CA ILE A 118 -6.64 5.07 -44.32
C ILE A 118 -5.56 6.11 -43.97
N HIS A 119 -5.84 7.38 -44.31
CA HIS A 119 -4.95 8.50 -44.00
C HIS A 119 -5.25 9.08 -42.63
N ILE A 120 -4.38 8.81 -41.65
CA ILE A 120 -4.52 9.30 -40.26
C ILE A 120 -3.34 10.22 -39.95
N ASP A 121 -3.64 11.39 -39.38
CA ASP A 121 -2.61 12.29 -38.85
C ASP A 121 -1.85 11.65 -37.68
N GLN A 122 -0.54 11.95 -37.59
CA GLN A 122 0.34 11.41 -36.55
C GLN A 122 -0.16 11.73 -35.14
N LYS A 123 -0.69 12.93 -34.92
CA LYS A 123 -1.25 13.35 -33.64
C LYS A 123 -2.48 12.50 -33.25
N ILE A 124 -3.35 12.20 -34.21
CA ILE A 124 -4.52 11.34 -34.00
C ILE A 124 -4.08 9.92 -33.64
N LEU A 125 -3.11 9.36 -34.34
CA LEU A 125 -2.59 8.02 -34.07
C LEU A 125 -1.97 7.93 -32.66
N ILE A 126 -1.20 8.93 -32.24
CA ILE A 126 -0.64 9.01 -30.89
C ILE A 126 -1.70 9.17 -29.83
N THR A 127 -2.70 10.01 -30.06
CA THR A 127 -3.83 10.17 -29.15
C THR A 127 -4.54 8.82 -28.94
N PHE A 128 -4.82 8.09 -30.01
CA PHE A 128 -5.43 6.77 -29.94
C PHE A 128 -4.56 5.76 -29.15
N TRP A 129 -3.25 5.77 -29.38
CA TRP A 129 -2.31 4.95 -28.63
C TRP A 129 -2.31 5.31 -27.12
N MET A 130 -2.31 6.60 -26.78
CA MET A 130 -2.38 7.08 -25.38
C MET A 130 -3.69 6.65 -24.71
N VAL A 131 -4.84 6.81 -25.40
CA VAL A 131 -6.15 6.33 -24.91
C VAL A 131 -6.11 4.84 -24.63
N THR A 132 -5.66 4.04 -25.59
CA THR A 132 -5.61 2.57 -25.46
C THR A 132 -4.75 2.15 -24.26
N ARG A 133 -3.59 2.79 -24.08
CA ARG A 133 -2.69 2.51 -22.96
C ARG A 133 -3.32 2.85 -21.61
N VAL A 134 -3.95 4.03 -21.51
CA VAL A 134 -4.58 4.50 -20.25
C VAL A 134 -5.81 3.64 -19.95
N VAL A 135 -6.69 3.39 -20.92
CA VAL A 135 -7.89 2.57 -20.74
C VAL A 135 -7.52 1.15 -20.31
N LYS A 136 -6.52 0.53 -20.96
CA LYS A 136 -6.01 -0.78 -20.53
C LYS A 136 -5.56 -0.75 -19.07
N GLY A 137 -4.75 0.25 -18.67
CA GLY A 137 -4.28 0.40 -17.29
C GLY A 137 -5.44 0.59 -16.32
N LEU A 138 -6.40 1.45 -16.64
CA LEU A 138 -7.58 1.72 -15.82
C LEU A 138 -8.46 0.47 -15.61
N LEU A 139 -8.70 -0.30 -16.66
CA LEU A 139 -9.47 -1.55 -16.57
C LEU A 139 -8.77 -2.58 -15.68
N PHE A 140 -7.46 -2.78 -15.84
CA PHE A 140 -6.69 -3.67 -14.99
C PHE A 140 -6.69 -3.21 -13.53
N ASP A 141 -6.41 -1.93 -13.29
CA ASP A 141 -6.43 -1.38 -11.94
C ASP A 141 -7.79 -1.57 -11.28
N THR A 142 -8.88 -1.23 -11.98
CA THR A 142 -10.25 -1.37 -11.48
C THR A 142 -10.59 -2.84 -11.18
N PHE A 143 -10.18 -3.76 -12.06
CA PHE A 143 -10.40 -5.19 -11.87
C PHE A 143 -9.71 -5.71 -10.63
N TYR A 144 -8.41 -5.45 -10.45
CA TYR A 144 -7.66 -5.96 -9.30
C TYR A 144 -8.03 -5.26 -7.98
N THR A 145 -8.36 -3.98 -8.01
CA THR A 145 -8.65 -3.18 -6.81
C THR A 145 -10.12 -3.30 -6.40
N LEU A 146 -10.98 -2.54 -7.02
CA LEU A 146 -12.41 -2.51 -6.71
C LEU A 146 -13.09 -3.85 -6.98
N GLY A 147 -12.75 -4.52 -8.08
CA GLY A 147 -13.23 -5.85 -8.41
C GLY A 147 -12.79 -6.89 -7.38
N GLY A 148 -11.51 -6.83 -6.94
CA GLY A 148 -10.98 -7.69 -5.87
C GLY A 148 -11.68 -7.48 -4.54
N ALA A 149 -11.92 -6.23 -4.14
CA ALA A 149 -12.68 -5.90 -2.94
C ALA A 149 -14.13 -6.42 -3.03
N TYR A 150 -14.78 -6.25 -4.19
CA TYR A 150 -16.12 -6.76 -4.44
C TYR A 150 -16.20 -8.29 -4.36
N MET A 151 -15.20 -9.01 -4.90
CA MET A 151 -15.18 -10.48 -4.77
C MET A 151 -15.09 -10.94 -3.33
N ILE A 152 -14.18 -10.34 -2.54
CA ILE A 152 -14.05 -10.67 -1.12
C ILE A 152 -15.36 -10.39 -0.37
N TYR A 153 -16.02 -9.29 -0.70
CA TYR A 153 -17.37 -9.00 -0.22
C TYR A 153 -18.35 -10.14 -0.56
N CYS A 154 -18.39 -10.60 -1.80
CA CYS A 154 -19.28 -11.69 -2.20
C CYS A 154 -18.97 -13.03 -1.51
N TRP A 155 -17.68 -13.37 -1.36
CA TRP A 155 -17.28 -14.62 -0.70
C TRP A 155 -17.73 -14.71 0.75
N TYR A 156 -17.75 -13.56 1.45
CA TYR A 156 -18.01 -13.47 2.89
C TYR A 156 -19.25 -12.68 3.27
N TYR A 157 -20.13 -12.39 2.32
CA TYR A 157 -21.37 -11.66 2.55
C TYR A 157 -22.25 -12.31 3.65
N ASN A 158 -22.37 -13.64 3.62
CA ASN A 158 -23.20 -14.37 4.60
C ASN A 158 -22.46 -14.66 5.91
N ASP A 159 -21.13 -14.70 5.92
CA ASP A 159 -20.31 -15.03 7.09
C ASP A 159 -18.98 -14.26 7.08
N TRP A 160 -19.07 -12.97 7.32
CA TRP A 160 -17.91 -12.10 7.37
C TRP A 160 -16.94 -12.44 8.51
N GLN A 161 -17.44 -13.03 9.62
CA GLN A 161 -16.60 -13.42 10.76
C GLN A 161 -15.66 -14.56 10.38
N LYS A 162 -16.12 -15.51 9.57
CA LYS A 162 -15.28 -16.56 9.01
C LYS A 162 -14.21 -15.97 8.10
N GLY A 163 -14.58 -15.02 7.23
CA GLY A 163 -13.63 -14.28 6.40
C GLY A 163 -12.56 -13.57 7.23
N LEU A 164 -12.97 -12.90 8.29
CA LEU A 164 -12.06 -12.23 9.21
C LEU A 164 -11.10 -13.21 9.89
N ASN A 165 -11.60 -14.39 10.32
CA ASN A 165 -10.75 -15.42 10.93
C ASN A 165 -9.70 -15.97 9.91
N VAL A 166 -10.09 -16.16 8.65
CA VAL A 166 -9.16 -16.59 7.58
C VAL A 166 -8.11 -15.49 7.32
N PHE A 167 -8.53 -14.23 7.24
CA PHE A 167 -7.63 -13.08 7.13
C PHE A 167 -6.61 -13.05 8.26
N ILE A 168 -7.06 -13.17 9.52
CA ILE A 168 -6.18 -13.19 10.69
C ILE A 168 -5.17 -14.33 10.61
N LYS A 169 -5.59 -15.54 10.23
CA LYS A 169 -4.68 -16.69 10.06
C LYS A 169 -3.61 -16.41 9.01
N GLY A 170 -3.97 -15.84 7.87
CA GLY A 170 -3.01 -15.47 6.82
C GLY A 170 -2.03 -14.40 7.29
N ILE A 171 -2.51 -13.38 7.98
CA ILE A 171 -1.67 -12.31 8.55
C ILE A 171 -0.72 -12.85 9.61
N LEU A 172 -1.17 -13.70 10.54
CA LEU A 172 -0.31 -14.29 11.56
C LEU A 172 0.76 -15.22 10.95
N ALA A 173 0.41 -16.01 9.94
CA ALA A 173 1.37 -16.82 9.21
C ALA A 173 2.43 -15.94 8.51
N GLY A 174 2.02 -14.86 7.87
CA GLY A 174 2.93 -13.86 7.29
C GLY A 174 3.81 -13.19 8.35
N LEU A 175 3.24 -12.83 9.49
CA LEU A 175 4.00 -12.23 10.60
C LEU A 175 5.10 -13.17 11.11
N ILE A 176 4.86 -14.47 11.21
CA ILE A 176 5.90 -15.44 11.61
C ILE A 176 7.08 -15.40 10.64
N VAL A 177 6.82 -15.30 9.33
CA VAL A 177 7.88 -15.17 8.32
C VAL A 177 8.65 -13.86 8.48
N VAL A 178 7.93 -12.74 8.69
CA VAL A 178 8.53 -11.42 8.95
C VAL A 178 9.42 -11.44 10.18
N LEU A 179 8.97 -12.08 11.27
CA LEU A 179 9.73 -12.19 12.52
C LEU A 179 10.93 -13.11 12.37
N GLY A 180 10.77 -14.27 11.70
CA GLY A 180 11.87 -15.21 11.47
C GLY A 180 13.01 -14.59 10.66
N TYR A 181 12.67 -13.88 9.60
CA TYR A 181 13.67 -13.14 8.81
C TYR A 181 14.29 -12.00 9.62
N GLY A 182 13.47 -11.18 10.29
CA GLY A 182 13.94 -10.08 11.12
C GLY A 182 14.85 -10.54 12.27
N PHE A 183 14.62 -11.74 12.82
CA PHE A 183 15.50 -12.34 13.81
C PHE A 183 16.91 -12.59 13.26
N ILE A 184 17.04 -13.16 12.06
CA ILE A 184 18.34 -13.32 11.40
C ILE A 184 19.00 -11.96 11.15
N GLU A 185 18.20 -10.97 10.77
CA GLU A 185 18.68 -9.60 10.52
C GLU A 185 19.23 -8.90 11.77
N ILE A 186 18.65 -9.16 12.95
CA ILE A 186 19.18 -8.66 14.24
C ILE A 186 20.60 -9.17 14.49
N PHE A 187 20.88 -10.45 14.25
CA PHE A 187 22.24 -10.99 14.37
C PHE A 187 23.19 -10.40 13.34
N TYR A 188 22.73 -10.21 12.10
CA TYR A 188 23.53 -9.53 11.09
C TYR A 188 23.89 -8.08 11.49
N LEU A 189 22.93 -7.32 12.01
CA LEU A 189 23.15 -5.95 12.48
C LEU A 189 24.08 -5.90 13.73
N ALA A 190 24.16 -7.01 14.47
CA ALA A 190 25.13 -7.19 15.56
C ALA A 190 26.54 -7.60 15.07
N GLY A 191 26.76 -7.71 13.76
CA GLY A 191 28.06 -8.07 13.16
C GLY A 191 28.31 -9.55 12.99
N ASN A 192 27.29 -10.43 13.04
CA ASN A 192 27.46 -11.86 12.87
C ASN A 192 27.61 -12.24 11.37
N ASP A 193 28.75 -12.82 11.00
CA ASP A 193 29.07 -13.20 9.62
C ASP A 193 28.21 -14.35 9.09
N VAL A 194 27.77 -15.29 9.93
CA VAL A 194 26.88 -16.37 9.52
C VAL A 194 25.53 -15.81 9.09
N ALA A 195 24.95 -14.90 9.89
CA ALA A 195 23.71 -14.23 9.55
C ALA A 195 23.86 -13.40 8.26
N LYS A 196 24.99 -12.70 8.08
CA LYS A 196 25.32 -11.97 6.86
C LYS A 196 25.33 -12.88 5.64
N ASN A 197 25.97 -14.03 5.72
CA ASN A 197 26.04 -15.01 4.63
C ASN A 197 24.66 -15.56 4.28
N ILE A 198 23.84 -15.92 5.29
CA ILE A 198 22.46 -16.38 5.09
C ILE A 198 21.66 -15.32 4.34
N LEU A 199 21.66 -14.07 4.81
CA LEU A 199 20.90 -12.99 4.18
C LEU A 199 21.41 -12.65 2.77
N SER A 200 22.72 -12.66 2.54
CA SER A 200 23.31 -12.45 1.22
C SER A 200 22.88 -13.51 0.21
N THR A 201 22.70 -14.74 0.67
CA THR A 201 22.22 -15.85 -0.16
C THR A 201 20.71 -15.78 -0.42
N LEU A 202 19.91 -15.39 0.58
CA LEU A 202 18.44 -15.38 0.47
C LEU A 202 17.92 -14.15 -0.30
N ASN A 203 18.53 -12.97 -0.14
CA ASN A 203 18.01 -11.72 -0.66
C ASN A 203 17.84 -11.67 -2.19
N PRO A 204 18.73 -12.25 -3.02
CA PRO A 204 18.52 -12.31 -4.46
C PRO A 204 17.25 -13.08 -4.88
N TYR A 205 16.77 -13.97 -4.03
CA TYR A 205 15.55 -14.77 -4.28
C TYR A 205 14.29 -14.06 -3.80
N ILE A 206 14.37 -13.30 -2.69
CA ILE A 206 13.22 -12.60 -2.09
C ILE A 206 12.98 -11.25 -2.77
N HIS A 207 14.04 -10.52 -3.12
CA HIS A 207 13.97 -9.19 -3.70
C HIS A 207 14.29 -9.20 -5.19
N VAL A 208 13.56 -8.38 -5.97
CA VAL A 208 13.90 -8.13 -7.38
C VAL A 208 15.06 -7.15 -7.42
N ILE A 209 16.29 -7.68 -7.41
CA ILE A 209 17.51 -6.89 -7.47
C ILE A 209 17.91 -6.72 -8.92
N LYS A 210 17.95 -5.46 -9.42
CA LYS A 210 18.47 -5.13 -10.75
C LYS A 210 19.95 -4.86 -10.65
N VAL A 211 20.76 -5.73 -11.19
CA VAL A 211 22.23 -5.65 -11.15
C VAL A 211 22.76 -4.43 -11.93
N ASP A 212 22.04 -3.99 -12.99
CA ASP A 212 22.50 -2.99 -13.95
C ASP A 212 22.36 -1.53 -13.50
N HIS A 213 21.67 -1.25 -12.39
CA HIS A 213 21.42 0.11 -11.91
C HIS A 213 21.66 0.22 -10.41
N ASN A 214 22.92 0.41 -9.96
CA ASN A 214 23.25 0.73 -8.57
C ASN A 214 22.31 0.08 -7.54
N TRP A 215 22.17 -1.21 -7.59
CA TRP A 215 21.47 -2.13 -6.68
C TRP A 215 20.43 -1.45 -5.78
N TRP A 216 19.21 -1.23 -6.28
CA TRP A 216 18.11 -0.82 -5.44
C TRP A 216 16.95 -1.84 -5.52
N PRO A 217 16.52 -2.40 -4.40
CA PRO A 217 17.02 -2.23 -3.02
C PRO A 217 18.43 -2.82 -2.84
N PRO A 218 19.24 -2.31 -1.88
CA PRO A 218 20.57 -2.87 -1.62
C PRO A 218 20.47 -4.32 -1.16
N LEU A 219 21.51 -5.11 -1.42
CA LEU A 219 21.56 -6.52 -1.01
C LEU A 219 21.36 -6.66 0.50
N LEU A 220 22.03 -5.82 1.26
CA LEU A 220 21.93 -5.72 2.73
C LEU A 220 21.78 -4.26 3.14
N TRP A 221 21.01 -4.00 4.20
CA TRP A 221 20.92 -2.69 4.83
C TRP A 221 21.84 -2.70 6.06
N GLU A 222 22.83 -1.80 6.09
CA GLU A 222 23.87 -1.84 7.12
C GLU A 222 23.41 -1.34 8.49
N LYS A 223 22.41 -0.47 8.54
CA LYS A 223 22.01 0.25 9.76
C LYS A 223 20.55 0.09 10.15
N GLN A 224 19.77 -0.59 9.33
CA GLN A 224 18.32 -0.67 9.49
C GLN A 224 17.82 -2.09 9.25
N ALA A 225 16.88 -2.55 10.06
CA ALA A 225 16.14 -3.76 9.77
C ALA A 225 15.07 -3.49 8.72
N ARG A 226 14.91 -4.38 7.75
CA ARG A 226 13.82 -4.31 6.74
C ARG A 226 12.94 -5.54 6.72
N SER A 227 13.40 -6.63 7.33
CA SER A 227 12.78 -7.95 7.23
C SER A 227 12.64 -8.39 5.76
N VAL A 228 11.54 -9.04 5.39
CA VAL A 228 11.27 -9.49 4.01
C VAL A 228 10.91 -8.36 3.04
N PHE A 229 10.84 -7.12 3.51
CA PHE A 229 10.49 -5.97 2.68
C PHE A 229 11.70 -5.44 1.89
N SER A 230 11.44 -4.83 0.73
CA SER A 230 12.52 -4.22 -0.07
C SER A 230 13.17 -3.04 0.65
N GLU A 231 12.38 -2.29 1.43
CA GLU A 231 12.81 -1.11 2.18
C GLU A 231 12.27 -1.12 3.60
N PRO A 232 13.01 -0.56 4.59
CA PRO A 232 12.53 -0.41 5.96
C PRO A 232 11.21 0.38 6.07
N SER A 233 10.99 1.35 5.18
CA SER A 233 9.77 2.16 5.10
C SER A 233 8.49 1.33 4.87
N HIS A 234 8.59 0.20 4.17
CA HIS A 234 7.45 -0.69 3.88
C HIS A 234 6.92 -1.42 5.12
N ILE A 235 7.74 -1.54 6.19
CA ILE A 235 7.24 -2.02 7.48
C ILE A 235 6.10 -1.11 7.96
N GLY A 236 6.22 0.22 7.81
CA GLY A 236 5.15 1.16 8.17
C GLY A 236 3.82 0.87 7.48
N ASN A 237 3.86 0.51 6.19
CA ASN A 237 2.65 0.14 5.45
C ASN A 237 2.06 -1.20 5.93
N TYR A 238 2.91 -2.14 6.33
CA TYR A 238 2.51 -3.43 6.91
C TYR A 238 1.86 -3.26 8.28
N LEU A 239 2.33 -2.32 9.10
CA LEU A 239 1.74 -1.99 10.40
C LEU A 239 0.26 -1.59 10.32
N ALA A 240 -0.15 -0.97 9.23
CA ALA A 240 -1.50 -0.44 9.04
C ALA A 240 -2.63 -1.46 9.29
N PHE A 241 -2.37 -2.75 9.06
CA PHE A 241 -3.35 -3.82 9.25
C PHE A 241 -2.87 -4.91 10.22
N VAL A 242 -1.57 -5.05 10.46
CA VAL A 242 -1.04 -6.06 11.39
C VAL A 242 -1.18 -5.61 12.83
N LEU A 243 -0.93 -4.33 13.15
CA LEU A 243 -1.16 -3.82 14.51
C LEU A 243 -2.63 -3.98 14.95
N PRO A 244 -3.63 -3.59 14.13
CA PRO A 244 -5.03 -3.89 14.44
C PRO A 244 -5.31 -5.36 14.74
N VAL A 245 -4.76 -6.28 13.93
CA VAL A 245 -4.92 -7.72 14.14
C VAL A 245 -4.33 -8.12 15.50
N LEU A 246 -3.05 -7.83 15.75
CA LEU A 246 -2.39 -8.21 16.99
C LEU A 246 -3.05 -7.59 18.22
N TRP A 247 -3.33 -6.30 18.17
CA TRP A 247 -3.87 -5.58 19.32
C TRP A 247 -5.28 -6.00 19.67
N CYS A 248 -6.17 -6.16 18.69
CA CYS A 248 -7.53 -6.67 18.95
C CYS A 248 -7.53 -8.09 19.48
N LEU A 249 -6.64 -8.97 19.00
CA LEU A 249 -6.46 -10.31 19.54
C LEU A 249 -6.02 -10.28 21.01
N ILE A 250 -5.04 -9.42 21.38
CA ILE A 250 -4.55 -9.29 22.75
C ILE A 250 -5.60 -8.63 23.65
N ILE A 251 -6.32 -7.62 23.15
CA ILE A 251 -7.36 -6.90 23.92
C ILE A 251 -8.49 -7.86 24.31
N ASN A 252 -8.97 -8.69 23.38
CA ASN A 252 -10.04 -9.64 23.68
C ASN A 252 -9.89 -10.95 22.90
N ILE A 253 -9.00 -11.81 23.36
CA ILE A 253 -8.74 -13.11 22.74
C ILE A 253 -9.98 -14.02 22.71
N ARG A 254 -10.89 -13.87 23.67
CA ARG A 254 -12.13 -14.68 23.73
C ARG A 254 -13.05 -14.43 22.53
N ALA A 255 -12.96 -13.25 21.90
CA ALA A 255 -13.72 -12.96 20.69
C ALA A 255 -13.25 -13.79 19.47
N TYR A 256 -12.12 -14.45 19.59
CA TYR A 256 -11.45 -15.22 18.53
C TYR A 256 -11.16 -16.67 18.99
N TYR A 257 -12.03 -17.22 19.86
CA TYR A 257 -11.83 -18.57 20.43
C TYR A 257 -11.62 -19.65 19.36
N GLU A 258 -12.25 -19.50 18.18
CA GLU A 258 -12.10 -20.42 17.05
C GLU A 258 -10.65 -20.51 16.51
N LEU A 259 -9.80 -19.53 16.83
CA LEU A 259 -8.42 -19.52 16.40
C LEU A 259 -7.48 -20.29 17.34
N ASN A 260 -7.97 -20.68 18.52
CA ASN A 260 -7.22 -21.41 19.56
C ASN A 260 -5.84 -20.78 19.87
N LEU A 261 -5.79 -19.46 20.05
CA LEU A 261 -4.57 -18.68 20.27
C LEU A 261 -4.29 -18.47 21.75
N ASN A 262 -3.01 -18.40 22.12
CA ASN A 262 -2.57 -18.07 23.47
C ASN A 262 -2.19 -16.57 23.56
N LYS A 263 -2.74 -15.87 24.56
CA LYS A 263 -2.48 -14.43 24.76
C LYS A 263 -1.02 -14.12 25.03
N ASN A 264 -0.30 -14.98 25.76
CA ASN A 264 1.12 -14.75 26.05
C ASN A 264 1.99 -14.90 24.79
N ILE A 265 1.64 -15.85 23.90
CA ILE A 265 2.31 -15.98 22.59
C ILE A 265 2.08 -14.72 21.76
N LEU A 266 0.86 -14.19 21.73
CA LEU A 266 0.56 -12.95 21.01
C LEU A 266 1.32 -11.74 21.56
N LEU A 267 1.48 -11.63 22.90
CA LEU A 267 2.30 -10.60 23.54
C LEU A 267 3.78 -10.76 23.17
N CYS A 268 4.29 -11.99 23.13
CA CYS A 268 5.66 -12.28 22.69
C CYS A 268 5.86 -11.88 21.20
N LEU A 269 4.94 -12.25 20.31
CA LEU A 269 4.97 -11.83 18.92
C LEU A 269 4.93 -10.30 18.78
N ALA A 270 4.08 -9.61 19.55
CA ALA A 270 4.00 -8.17 19.56
C ALA A 270 5.30 -7.52 20.06
N PHE A 271 5.96 -8.12 21.05
CA PHE A 271 7.25 -7.67 21.58
C PHE A 271 8.35 -7.76 20.51
N ILE A 272 8.55 -8.94 19.91
CA ILE A 272 9.58 -9.16 18.88
C ILE A 272 9.30 -8.27 17.66
N PHE A 273 8.03 -8.14 17.27
CA PHE A 273 7.65 -7.27 16.16
C PHE A 273 7.96 -5.80 16.46
N SER A 274 7.70 -5.34 17.69
CA SER A 274 8.05 -3.97 18.11
C SER A 274 9.56 -3.72 18.06
N ILE A 275 10.40 -4.70 18.40
CA ILE A 275 11.86 -4.59 18.25
C ILE A 275 12.21 -4.35 16.77
N ILE A 276 11.65 -5.15 15.84
CA ILE A 276 11.93 -4.98 14.41
C ILE A 276 11.45 -3.61 13.91
N ILE A 277 10.29 -3.13 14.37
CA ILE A 277 9.75 -1.81 14.02
C ILE A 277 10.75 -0.71 14.40
N PHE A 278 11.29 -0.75 15.61
CA PHE A 278 12.21 0.29 16.10
C PHE A 278 13.60 0.15 15.48
N LEU A 279 14.08 -1.08 15.22
CA LEU A 279 15.33 -1.32 14.49
C LEU A 279 15.25 -0.96 13.01
N ALA A 280 14.05 -0.87 12.45
CA ALA A 280 13.87 -0.37 11.07
C ALA A 280 14.27 1.09 10.93
N GLN A 281 14.27 1.87 12.01
CA GLN A 281 14.61 3.30 12.01
C GLN A 281 13.96 4.05 10.84
N ALA A 282 12.72 3.66 10.52
CA ALA A 282 11.98 4.21 9.39
C ALA A 282 10.88 5.16 9.89
N ARG A 283 10.88 6.37 9.37
CA ARG A 283 9.89 7.41 9.72
C ARG A 283 8.45 6.92 9.55
N THR A 284 8.16 6.25 8.46
CA THR A 284 6.83 5.69 8.18
C THR A 284 6.41 4.65 9.20
N ALA A 285 7.33 3.80 9.67
CA ALA A 285 7.05 2.79 10.69
C ALA A 285 6.76 3.45 12.06
N SER A 286 7.61 4.39 12.48
CA SER A 286 7.43 5.11 13.75
C SER A 286 6.14 5.94 13.76
N THR A 287 5.84 6.64 12.67
CA THR A 287 4.62 7.47 12.56
C THR A 287 3.37 6.60 12.53
N MET A 288 3.37 5.50 11.78
CA MET A 288 2.24 4.58 11.75
C MET A 288 2.00 3.94 13.12
N PHE A 289 3.06 3.51 13.82
CA PHE A 289 2.95 2.96 15.16
C PHE A 289 2.34 3.96 16.15
N LEU A 290 2.83 5.21 16.17
CA LEU A 290 2.30 6.28 17.03
C LEU A 290 0.87 6.64 16.64
N GLY A 291 0.59 6.85 15.35
CA GLY A 291 -0.75 7.17 14.86
C GLY A 291 -1.78 6.10 15.22
N MET A 292 -1.43 4.82 15.07
CA MET A 292 -2.28 3.72 15.48
C MET A 292 -2.47 3.67 17.00
N SER A 293 -1.43 3.98 17.79
CA SER A 293 -1.54 4.06 19.24
C SER A 293 -2.52 5.15 19.68
N PHE A 294 -2.44 6.35 19.12
CA PHE A 294 -3.39 7.42 19.37
C PHE A 294 -4.82 7.05 18.95
N LEU A 295 -4.98 6.42 17.79
CA LEU A 295 -6.28 5.96 17.32
C LEU A 295 -6.92 4.96 18.31
N TYR A 296 -6.13 4.02 18.84
CA TYR A 296 -6.62 3.07 19.84
C TYR A 296 -6.96 3.75 21.16
N VAL A 297 -6.13 4.69 21.65
CA VAL A 297 -6.45 5.49 22.85
C VAL A 297 -7.82 6.17 22.69
N PHE A 298 -8.03 6.83 21.55
CA PHE A 298 -9.29 7.51 21.25
C PHE A 298 -10.49 6.53 21.20
N LEU A 299 -10.38 5.44 20.44
CA LEU A 299 -11.49 4.49 20.25
C LEU A 299 -11.77 3.70 21.53
N LEU A 300 -10.76 3.30 22.31
CA LEU A 300 -10.98 2.63 23.60
C LEU A 300 -11.56 3.57 24.63
N GLY A 301 -11.19 4.87 24.62
CA GLY A 301 -11.86 5.92 25.38
C GLY A 301 -13.34 6.03 25.04
N TYR A 302 -13.65 6.04 23.73
CA TYR A 302 -15.02 6.08 23.25
C TYR A 302 -15.86 4.84 23.67
N LEU A 303 -15.25 3.66 23.74
CA LEU A 303 -15.91 2.41 24.11
C LEU A 303 -16.10 2.23 25.63
N TYR A 304 -15.36 2.94 26.45
CA TYR A 304 -15.45 2.94 27.92
C TYR A 304 -15.38 1.55 28.58
N LYS A 305 -14.53 0.62 28.07
CA LYS A 305 -14.39 -0.74 28.63
C LYS A 305 -13.07 -0.92 29.35
N LYS A 306 -13.12 -1.03 30.70
CA LYS A 306 -11.95 -1.15 31.58
C LYS A 306 -11.02 -2.32 31.20
N ASP A 307 -11.58 -3.47 30.81
CA ASP A 307 -10.77 -4.64 30.48
C ASP A 307 -9.99 -4.48 29.16
N TYR A 308 -10.53 -3.71 28.21
CA TYR A 308 -9.82 -3.37 26.98
C TYR A 308 -8.63 -2.47 27.30
N TRP A 309 -8.81 -1.47 28.15
CA TRP A 309 -7.74 -0.61 28.61
C TRP A 309 -6.63 -1.36 29.31
N LYS A 310 -6.96 -2.27 30.25
CA LYS A 310 -5.96 -3.11 30.95
C LYS A 310 -5.10 -3.90 29.96
N SER A 311 -5.73 -4.46 28.91
CA SER A 311 -4.99 -5.22 27.89
C SER A 311 -4.15 -4.32 26.99
N PHE A 312 -4.67 -3.15 26.62
CA PHE A 312 -3.95 -2.17 25.80
C PHE A 312 -2.72 -1.59 26.53
N VAL A 313 -2.86 -1.28 27.82
CA VAL A 313 -1.71 -0.84 28.66
C VAL A 313 -0.59 -1.90 28.66
N LYS A 314 -0.92 -3.20 28.72
CA LYS A 314 0.10 -4.25 28.58
C LYS A 314 0.82 -4.20 27.23
N ILE A 315 0.10 -3.94 26.14
CA ILE A 315 0.71 -3.77 24.82
C ILE A 315 1.68 -2.59 24.82
N ILE A 316 1.26 -1.46 25.38
CA ILE A 316 2.12 -0.26 25.46
C ILE A 316 3.38 -0.52 26.31
N ILE A 317 3.25 -1.18 27.46
CA ILE A 317 4.41 -1.55 28.31
C ILE A 317 5.38 -2.43 27.54
N VAL A 318 4.86 -3.47 26.84
CA VAL A 318 5.67 -4.38 26.03
C VAL A 318 6.39 -3.62 24.89
N SER A 319 5.70 -2.66 24.28
CA SER A 319 6.29 -1.83 23.20
C SER A 319 7.35 -0.85 23.72
N ILE A 320 7.16 -0.27 24.92
CA ILE A 320 8.17 0.58 25.57
C ILE A 320 9.42 -0.24 25.91
N LEU A 321 9.26 -1.44 26.44
CA LEU A 321 10.39 -2.34 26.71
C LEU A 321 11.14 -2.69 25.42
N ALA A 322 10.41 -3.00 24.34
CA ALA A 322 11.01 -3.26 23.04
C ALA A 322 11.77 -2.02 22.51
N PHE A 323 11.22 -0.83 22.70
CA PHE A 323 11.88 0.42 22.32
C PHE A 323 13.19 0.63 23.07
N CYS A 324 13.20 0.47 24.40
CA CYS A 324 14.41 0.57 25.21
C CYS A 324 15.50 -0.42 24.76
N ILE A 325 15.13 -1.68 24.51
CA ILE A 325 16.06 -2.70 24.02
C ILE A 325 16.59 -2.33 22.63
N SER A 326 15.74 -1.83 21.74
CA SER A 326 16.16 -1.40 20.41
C SER A 326 17.12 -0.21 20.45
N LEU A 327 16.89 0.75 21.33
CA LEU A 327 17.81 1.90 21.53
C LEU A 327 19.17 1.47 22.02
N THR A 328 19.22 0.57 23.02
CA THR A 328 20.50 0.02 23.52
C THR A 328 21.23 -0.78 22.43
N PHE A 329 20.49 -1.53 21.62
CA PHE A 329 21.05 -2.25 20.49
C PHE A 329 21.63 -1.30 19.41
N ILE A 330 20.88 -0.26 19.03
CA ILE A 330 21.34 0.75 18.05
C ILE A 330 22.62 1.46 18.57
N SER A 331 22.64 1.83 19.84
CA SER A 331 23.80 2.47 20.45
C SER A 331 25.04 1.58 20.42
N ASN A 332 24.89 0.31 20.81
CA ASN A 332 26.05 -0.57 21.03
C ASN A 332 26.57 -1.22 19.75
N PHE A 333 25.71 -1.48 18.77
CA PHE A 333 26.07 -2.26 17.58
C PHE A 333 26.02 -1.47 16.28
N ILE A 334 25.10 -0.51 16.13
CA ILE A 334 24.91 0.20 14.86
C ILE A 334 25.74 1.49 14.81
N ASN A 335 25.90 2.21 15.94
CA ASN A 335 26.55 3.51 15.99
C ASN A 335 27.99 3.48 16.55
N GLN A 336 28.65 2.34 16.55
CA GLN A 336 30.00 2.14 17.14
C GLN A 336 31.10 3.08 16.62
N ASN A 337 30.92 3.77 15.50
CA ASN A 337 31.94 4.68 14.94
C ASN A 337 32.13 6.00 15.71
N ASN A 338 31.40 6.23 16.81
CA ASN A 338 31.53 7.42 17.68
C ASN A 338 32.10 7.04 19.05
N SER A 339 33.27 6.45 19.07
CA SER A 339 33.92 5.81 20.23
C SER A 339 34.26 6.70 21.43
N ASN A 340 33.92 7.99 21.46
CA ASN A 340 34.28 8.92 22.54
C ASN A 340 33.10 9.71 23.14
N ARG A 341 31.83 9.34 22.87
CA ARG A 341 30.70 9.99 23.56
C ARG A 341 30.23 9.13 24.71
N GLU A 342 30.22 9.72 25.91
CA GLU A 342 29.47 9.16 27.05
C GLU A 342 28.05 8.82 26.60
N ILE A 343 27.63 7.58 26.84
CA ILE A 343 26.31 7.08 26.46
C ILE A 343 25.25 7.79 27.30
N ASN A 344 24.81 8.96 26.84
CA ASN A 344 23.67 9.64 27.44
C ASN A 344 22.38 9.14 26.80
N VAL A 345 21.60 8.37 27.55
CA VAL A 345 20.33 7.77 27.10
C VAL A 345 19.36 8.83 26.56
N ILE A 346 19.35 10.03 27.18
CA ILE A 346 18.48 11.14 26.73
C ILE A 346 18.87 11.60 25.32
N ASN A 347 20.17 11.68 25.01
CA ASN A 347 20.65 12.07 23.68
C ASN A 347 20.27 11.01 22.63
N ILE A 348 20.38 9.72 22.96
CA ILE A 348 19.98 8.64 22.05
C ILE A 348 18.48 8.70 21.74
N ILE A 349 17.65 8.91 22.76
CA ILE A 349 16.19 9.07 22.58
C ILE A 349 15.91 10.29 21.70
N ASN A 350 16.54 11.42 21.99
CA ASN A 350 16.35 12.65 21.22
C ASN A 350 16.81 12.50 19.77
N ASP A 351 17.93 11.86 19.53
CA ASP A 351 18.46 11.58 18.18
C ASP A 351 17.53 10.64 17.41
N TYR A 352 17.00 9.61 18.06
CA TYR A 352 16.01 8.69 17.45
C TYR A 352 14.71 9.42 17.11
N LEU A 353 14.15 10.19 18.04
CA LEU A 353 12.91 10.93 17.83
C LEU A 353 13.07 12.04 16.78
N SER A 354 14.17 12.79 16.84
CA SER A 354 14.45 13.84 15.86
C SER A 354 14.58 13.28 14.45
N SER A 355 15.29 12.17 14.27
CA SER A 355 15.51 11.57 12.95
C SER A 355 14.33 10.76 12.41
N ASN A 356 13.55 10.09 13.29
CA ASN A 356 12.50 9.15 12.85
C ASN A 356 11.06 9.63 13.11
N VAL A 357 10.86 10.72 13.86
CA VAL A 357 9.53 11.29 14.12
C VAL A 357 9.48 12.75 13.69
N PHE A 358 10.26 13.62 14.33
CA PHE A 358 10.19 15.06 14.09
C PHE A 358 10.76 15.48 12.72
N SER A 359 11.66 14.70 12.15
CA SER A 359 12.19 14.95 10.80
C SER A 359 11.14 14.91 9.69
N LEU A 360 9.95 14.35 9.95
CA LEU A 360 8.82 14.42 9.00
C LEU A 360 8.37 15.86 8.75
N ALA A 361 8.44 16.73 9.76
CA ALA A 361 8.06 18.15 9.64
C ALA A 361 9.19 19.04 9.09
N SER A 362 10.37 18.49 8.85
CA SER A 362 11.57 19.25 8.44
C SER A 362 11.75 19.20 6.91
N ASP A 363 11.70 20.37 6.27
CA ASP A 363 11.99 20.55 4.83
C ASP A 363 13.49 20.37 4.49
N ASN A 364 14.37 20.41 5.50
CA ASN A 364 15.83 20.40 5.31
C ASN A 364 16.40 19.02 4.94
N GLN A 365 15.64 17.96 5.09
CA GLN A 365 16.09 16.63 4.67
C GLN A 365 15.82 16.42 3.17
N ARG A 366 16.86 16.00 2.44
CA ARG A 366 16.88 15.82 0.98
C ARG A 366 15.61 15.11 0.45
N SER A 367 15.23 13.99 1.03
CA SER A 367 14.10 13.19 0.54
C SER A 367 12.73 13.79 0.92
N ASN A 368 12.63 14.53 2.02
CA ASN A 368 11.39 15.22 2.39
C ASN A 368 11.13 16.39 1.48
N GLY A 369 12.13 17.26 1.28
CA GLY A 369 12.02 18.40 0.38
C GLY A 369 11.58 17.97 -1.03
N ALA A 370 12.15 16.88 -1.56
CA ALA A 370 11.77 16.35 -2.86
C ALA A 370 10.30 15.83 -2.88
N ARG A 371 9.87 15.08 -1.86
CA ARG A 371 8.48 14.61 -1.74
C ARG A 371 7.49 15.75 -1.59
N TYR A 372 7.79 16.75 -0.77
CA TYR A 372 6.95 17.95 -0.64
C TYR A 372 6.88 18.74 -1.92
N ALA A 373 8.00 18.92 -2.63
CA ALA A 373 8.00 19.57 -3.94
C ALA A 373 7.08 18.83 -4.93
N LEU A 374 7.14 17.49 -4.95
CA LEU A 374 6.29 16.67 -5.80
C LEU A 374 4.80 16.78 -5.43
N ILE A 375 4.47 16.77 -4.14
CA ILE A 375 3.09 16.95 -3.66
C ILE A 375 2.59 18.35 -4.02
N LYS A 376 3.36 19.41 -3.74
CA LYS A 376 3.00 20.80 -4.05
C LYS A 376 2.83 21.02 -5.56
N SER A 377 3.74 20.47 -6.38
CA SER A 377 3.62 20.54 -7.84
C SER A 377 2.32 19.89 -8.33
N ASN A 378 2.02 18.66 -7.88
CA ASN A 378 0.78 17.98 -8.23
C ASN A 378 -0.47 18.74 -7.73
N LEU A 379 -0.44 19.32 -6.53
CA LEU A 379 -1.55 20.15 -6.04
C LEU A 379 -1.77 21.38 -6.91
N ARG A 380 -0.71 22.09 -7.34
CA ARG A 380 -0.82 23.25 -8.26
C ARG A 380 -1.48 22.82 -9.57
N ILE A 381 -1.03 21.70 -10.17
CA ILE A 381 -1.63 21.14 -11.39
C ILE A 381 -3.12 20.85 -11.18
N GLY A 382 -3.49 20.22 -10.06
CA GLY A 382 -4.89 19.91 -9.74
C GLY A 382 -5.74 21.14 -9.49
N MET A 383 -5.19 22.20 -8.87
CA MET A 383 -5.89 23.48 -8.66
C MET A 383 -6.16 24.22 -9.98
N ASP A 384 -5.22 24.20 -10.92
CA ASP A 384 -5.40 24.77 -12.26
C ASP A 384 -6.42 23.98 -13.10
N ASN A 385 -6.68 22.71 -12.74
CA ASN A 385 -7.58 21.80 -13.42
C ASN A 385 -8.62 21.18 -12.46
N LEU A 386 -9.28 22.00 -11.66
CA LEU A 386 -10.02 21.65 -10.44
C LEU A 386 -11.05 20.53 -10.62
N PHE A 387 -11.88 20.56 -11.68
CA PHE A 387 -13.03 19.65 -11.78
C PHE A 387 -12.68 18.25 -12.31
N PHE A 388 -11.93 18.17 -13.41
CA PHE A 388 -11.63 16.90 -14.10
C PHE A 388 -10.14 16.55 -14.12
N GLY A 389 -9.27 17.41 -13.57
CA GLY A 389 -7.83 17.19 -13.60
C GLY A 389 -7.24 17.30 -15.01
N VAL A 390 -5.98 16.87 -15.14
CA VAL A 390 -5.25 16.88 -16.42
C VAL A 390 -5.44 15.61 -17.24
N GLY A 391 -6.24 14.69 -16.77
CA GLY A 391 -6.47 13.40 -17.41
C GLY A 391 -5.70 12.25 -16.77
N LYS A 392 -6.38 11.11 -16.64
CA LYS A 392 -5.80 9.88 -16.08
C LYS A 392 -4.55 9.47 -16.84
N GLY A 393 -3.43 9.30 -16.11
CA GLY A 393 -2.17 8.84 -16.68
C GLY A 393 -1.36 9.89 -17.47
N LEU A 394 -1.80 11.16 -17.52
CA LEU A 394 -1.13 12.24 -18.25
C LEU A 394 -0.26 13.13 -17.36
N THR A 395 -0.38 13.05 -16.05
CA THR A 395 0.26 13.92 -15.05
C THR A 395 1.78 14.00 -15.19
N GLY A 396 2.44 12.88 -15.56
CA GLY A 396 3.90 12.78 -15.58
C GLY A 396 4.62 13.82 -16.46
N ALA A 397 3.94 14.37 -17.47
CA ALA A 397 4.50 15.40 -18.34
C ALA A 397 4.40 16.82 -17.73
N TYR A 398 3.40 17.06 -16.89
CA TYR A 398 3.15 18.35 -16.27
C TYR A 398 4.10 18.66 -15.11
N VAL A 399 4.41 17.65 -14.29
CA VAL A 399 5.03 17.82 -12.97
C VAL A 399 6.34 18.62 -13.02
N SER A 400 7.22 18.34 -13.99
CA SER A 400 8.52 19.02 -14.11
C SER A 400 8.40 20.54 -14.36
N ASN A 401 7.31 20.96 -15.01
CA ASN A 401 7.06 22.37 -15.32
C ASN A 401 6.39 23.13 -14.15
N TYR A 402 5.84 22.41 -13.18
CA TYR A 402 5.19 22.97 -11.99
C TYR A 402 6.10 23.04 -10.77
N PHE A 403 7.35 22.57 -10.87
CA PHE A 403 8.35 22.84 -9.83
C PHE A 403 8.78 24.32 -9.88
N THR A 404 8.79 24.97 -8.72
CA THR A 404 9.39 26.30 -8.57
C THR A 404 10.90 26.23 -8.71
N GLU A 405 11.56 27.35 -9.00
CA GLU A 405 13.04 27.40 -9.08
C GLU A 405 13.68 27.03 -7.74
N GLN A 406 13.05 27.38 -6.60
CA GLN A 406 13.52 26.96 -5.28
C GLN A 406 13.40 25.43 -5.10
N GLU A 407 12.32 24.80 -5.53
CA GLU A 407 12.13 23.34 -5.46
C GLU A 407 13.14 22.60 -6.35
N LYS A 408 13.48 23.17 -7.52
CA LYS A 408 14.53 22.62 -8.43
C LYS A 408 15.94 22.68 -7.85
N GLN A 409 16.21 23.50 -6.83
CA GLN A 409 17.49 23.52 -6.12
C GLN A 409 17.71 22.24 -5.29
N ASN A 410 16.62 21.52 -4.93
CA ASN A 410 16.76 20.23 -4.28
C ASN A 410 17.43 19.22 -5.23
N LYS A 411 18.52 18.58 -4.78
CA LYS A 411 19.35 17.66 -5.60
C LYS A 411 18.53 16.50 -6.18
N GLU A 412 17.55 15.99 -5.46
CA GLU A 412 16.70 14.87 -5.90
C GLU A 412 15.69 15.34 -6.96
N VAL A 413 15.06 16.50 -6.77
CA VAL A 413 14.16 17.11 -7.76
C VAL A 413 14.91 17.42 -9.05
N ASN A 414 16.09 18.02 -8.94
CA ASN A 414 16.94 18.32 -10.11
C ASN A 414 17.35 17.04 -10.88
N MET A 415 17.71 15.98 -10.14
CA MET A 415 18.00 14.68 -10.74
C MET A 415 16.77 14.13 -11.50
N TRP A 416 15.58 14.21 -10.92
CA TRP A 416 14.34 13.75 -11.57
C TRP A 416 14.05 14.51 -12.86
N VAL A 417 14.14 15.85 -12.82
CA VAL A 417 13.93 16.70 -14.01
C VAL A 417 14.98 16.40 -15.09
N THR A 418 16.24 16.24 -14.70
CA THR A 418 17.34 15.91 -15.63
C THR A 418 17.13 14.53 -16.26
N ASN A 419 16.77 13.52 -15.47
CA ASN A 419 16.49 12.19 -15.98
C ASN A 419 15.28 12.18 -16.91
N GLN A 420 14.22 12.92 -16.60
CA GLN A 420 13.08 13.04 -17.49
C GLN A 420 13.42 13.68 -18.83
N LYS A 421 14.27 14.73 -18.83
CA LYS A 421 14.78 15.34 -20.07
C LYS A 421 15.65 14.37 -20.88
N LYS A 422 16.48 13.54 -20.20
CA LYS A 422 17.39 12.59 -20.84
C LYS A 422 16.67 11.34 -21.37
N GLU A 423 15.77 10.78 -20.59
CA GLU A 423 15.11 9.50 -20.89
C GLU A 423 13.73 9.65 -21.56
N GLY A 424 13.18 10.87 -21.56
CA GLY A 424 11.85 11.19 -22.10
C GLY A 424 10.73 10.92 -21.10
N ILE A 425 9.60 11.62 -21.30
CA ILE A 425 8.44 11.64 -20.38
C ILE A 425 7.73 10.27 -20.23
N LEU A 426 7.82 9.42 -21.23
CA LEU A 426 7.18 8.08 -21.19
C LEU A 426 8.03 7.05 -20.44
N ARG A 427 9.33 7.24 -20.39
CA ARG A 427 10.27 6.34 -19.72
C ARG A 427 10.52 6.77 -18.28
N TYR A 428 10.60 8.07 -18.05
CA TYR A 428 10.82 8.69 -16.75
C TYR A 428 9.67 9.63 -16.40
N GLY A 429 8.48 9.04 -16.16
CA GLY A 429 7.30 9.80 -15.74
C GLY A 429 7.37 10.14 -14.24
N LEU A 430 7.13 11.41 -13.90
CA LEU A 430 7.03 11.87 -12.52
C LEU A 430 5.58 11.70 -12.07
N GLY A 431 5.30 10.68 -11.27
CA GLY A 431 3.98 10.44 -10.68
C GLY A 431 3.87 11.05 -9.28
N ALA A 432 2.64 11.21 -8.77
CA ALA A 432 2.42 11.58 -7.39
C ALA A 432 2.83 10.44 -6.44
N LEU A 433 3.56 10.76 -5.37
CA LEU A 433 3.89 9.84 -4.28
C LEU A 433 2.78 9.76 -3.22
N ASN A 434 1.61 10.34 -3.50
CA ASN A 434 0.44 10.37 -2.65
C ASN A 434 -0.77 10.02 -3.51
N GLU A 435 -1.52 8.97 -3.16
CA GLU A 435 -2.67 8.50 -3.93
C GLU A 435 -3.73 9.60 -4.11
N TYR A 436 -4.05 10.32 -3.05
CA TYR A 436 -5.14 11.30 -3.05
C TYR A 436 -4.80 12.52 -3.89
N VAL A 437 -3.59 13.02 -3.73
CA VAL A 437 -3.09 14.14 -4.55
C VAL A 437 -2.98 13.70 -6.01
N GLY A 438 -2.49 12.48 -6.27
CA GLY A 438 -2.44 11.92 -7.63
C GLY A 438 -3.83 11.81 -8.27
N ARG A 439 -4.83 11.31 -7.53
CA ARG A 439 -6.22 11.27 -8.02
C ARG A 439 -6.80 12.66 -8.27
N PHE A 440 -6.54 13.59 -7.37
CA PHE A 440 -6.95 14.99 -7.55
C PHE A 440 -6.32 15.61 -8.79
N THR A 441 -5.03 15.40 -9.01
CA THR A 441 -4.32 15.90 -10.19
C THR A 441 -4.84 15.28 -11.48
N GLU A 442 -5.07 13.96 -11.48
CA GLU A 442 -5.50 13.22 -12.66
C GLU A 442 -6.97 13.44 -13.02
N THR A 443 -7.87 13.43 -12.01
CA THR A 443 -9.33 13.36 -12.23
C THR A 443 -10.12 14.48 -11.55
N GLY A 444 -9.41 15.46 -10.99
CA GLY A 444 -10.00 16.60 -10.29
C GLY A 444 -10.73 16.20 -9.01
N ILE A 445 -11.46 17.15 -8.45
CA ILE A 445 -12.23 16.95 -7.22
C ILE A 445 -13.38 15.96 -7.41
N ILE A 446 -13.94 15.87 -8.61
CA ILE A 446 -15.05 14.96 -8.91
C ILE A 446 -14.55 13.51 -8.85
N GLY A 447 -13.44 13.20 -9.52
CA GLY A 447 -12.89 11.84 -9.53
C GLY A 447 -12.35 11.43 -8.16
N LEU A 448 -11.71 12.35 -7.43
CA LEU A 448 -11.26 12.09 -6.06
C LEU A 448 -12.44 11.77 -5.13
N THR A 449 -13.53 12.54 -5.22
CA THR A 449 -14.73 12.33 -4.38
C THR A 449 -15.35 10.96 -4.65
N VAL A 450 -15.50 10.57 -5.92
CA VAL A 450 -16.04 9.25 -6.29
C VAL A 450 -15.11 8.12 -5.84
N PHE A 451 -13.79 8.30 -5.96
CA PHE A 451 -12.81 7.34 -5.47
C PHE A 451 -12.88 7.14 -3.95
N LEU A 452 -13.05 8.22 -3.18
CA LEU A 452 -13.08 8.19 -1.72
C LEU A 452 -14.42 7.73 -1.15
N TYR A 453 -15.51 7.86 -1.91
CA TYR A 453 -16.86 7.54 -1.45
C TYR A 453 -16.99 6.15 -0.77
N PRO A 454 -16.52 5.02 -1.35
CA PRO A 454 -16.65 3.71 -0.72
C PRO A 454 -15.92 3.62 0.63
N PHE A 455 -14.77 4.29 0.78
CA PHE A 455 -14.01 4.29 2.02
C PHE A 455 -14.73 5.05 3.12
N PHE A 456 -15.13 6.29 2.87
CA PHE A 456 -15.83 7.11 3.87
C PHE A 456 -17.19 6.51 4.27
N TYR A 457 -17.92 5.98 3.31
CA TYR A 457 -19.19 5.33 3.58
C TYR A 457 -19.03 4.14 4.53
N ILE A 458 -18.07 3.28 4.30
CA ILE A 458 -17.83 2.09 5.14
C ILE A 458 -17.23 2.49 6.49
N LEU A 459 -16.30 3.44 6.54
CA LEU A 459 -15.77 3.96 7.80
C LEU A 459 -16.89 4.50 8.69
N TYR A 460 -17.80 5.30 8.14
CA TYR A 460 -18.97 5.81 8.86
C TYR A 460 -19.85 4.68 9.40
N LYS A 461 -20.16 3.68 8.57
CA LYS A 461 -20.98 2.54 8.98
C LYS A 461 -20.32 1.68 10.06
N LEU A 462 -19.03 1.39 9.94
CA LEU A 462 -18.27 0.65 10.96
C LEU A 462 -18.22 1.43 12.29
N PHE A 463 -17.98 2.74 12.22
CA PHE A 463 -17.96 3.59 13.42
C PHE A 463 -19.32 3.61 14.12
N LYS A 464 -20.41 3.75 13.37
CA LYS A 464 -21.77 3.69 13.91
C LYS A 464 -22.07 2.32 14.53
N ALA A 465 -21.54 1.24 13.97
CA ALA A 465 -21.72 -0.11 14.44
C ALA A 465 -20.95 -0.44 15.74
N LEU A 466 -20.04 0.40 16.22
CA LEU A 466 -19.22 0.10 17.40
C LEU A 466 -20.02 0.10 18.72
N LYS A 467 -21.03 0.96 18.90
CA LYS A 467 -21.71 1.15 20.21
C LYS A 467 -22.76 0.11 20.60
N PRO A 468 -23.70 -0.30 19.74
CA PRO A 468 -24.86 -1.06 20.18
C PRO A 468 -24.67 -2.58 20.24
N ILE A 469 -23.46 -3.11 20.11
CA ILE A 469 -23.21 -4.54 19.81
C ILE A 469 -22.60 -5.30 20.98
N GLN A 470 -22.85 -6.63 21.02
CA GLN A 470 -22.21 -7.57 21.92
C GLN A 470 -20.69 -7.48 21.85
N THR A 471 -20.02 -7.67 23.00
CA THR A 471 -18.55 -7.49 23.18
C THR A 471 -17.69 -8.23 22.15
N VAL A 472 -18.14 -9.41 21.70
CA VAL A 472 -17.41 -10.24 20.71
C VAL A 472 -17.44 -9.61 19.31
N ILE A 473 -18.60 -9.14 18.87
CA ILE A 473 -18.73 -8.49 17.55
C ILE A 473 -18.05 -7.13 17.56
N GLN A 474 -18.17 -6.40 18.66
CA GLN A 474 -17.56 -5.06 18.82
C GLN A 474 -16.06 -5.05 18.57
N ILE A 475 -15.31 -6.03 19.12
CA ILE A 475 -13.86 -6.07 18.91
C ILE A 475 -13.49 -6.46 17.47
N LYS A 476 -14.30 -7.28 16.81
CA LYS A 476 -14.14 -7.61 15.39
C LYS A 476 -14.39 -6.40 14.47
N ILE A 477 -15.41 -5.59 14.79
CA ILE A 477 -15.69 -4.32 14.11
C ILE A 477 -14.57 -3.29 14.38
N LEU A 478 -14.07 -3.22 15.62
CA LEU A 478 -12.93 -2.37 15.97
C LEU A 478 -11.70 -2.72 15.12
N LEU A 479 -11.40 -4.02 14.93
CA LEU A 479 -10.31 -4.48 14.08
C LEU A 479 -10.49 -4.00 12.64
N LEU A 480 -11.67 -4.19 12.04
CA LEU A 480 -11.93 -3.75 10.67
C LEU A 480 -11.86 -2.23 10.53
N LEU A 481 -12.42 -1.48 11.47
CA LEU A 481 -12.39 -0.02 11.46
C LEU A 481 -10.96 0.51 11.52
N THR A 482 -10.17 0.02 12.50
CA THR A 482 -8.78 0.49 12.67
C THR A 482 -7.87 0.04 11.53
N SER A 483 -8.07 -1.18 11.00
CA SER A 483 -7.37 -1.63 9.79
C SER A 483 -7.73 -0.77 8.57
N LEU A 484 -9.01 -0.44 8.37
CA LEU A 484 -9.44 0.37 7.23
C LEU A 484 -8.89 1.80 7.32
N ILE A 485 -8.88 2.41 8.51
CA ILE A 485 -8.22 3.70 8.73
C ILE A 485 -6.73 3.59 8.42
N GLY A 486 -6.05 2.58 8.99
CA GLY A 486 -4.62 2.37 8.77
C GLY A 486 -4.26 2.25 7.29
N VAL A 487 -4.94 1.36 6.55
CA VAL A 487 -4.63 1.15 5.13
C VAL A 487 -5.00 2.35 4.24
N THR A 488 -5.99 3.16 4.61
CA THR A 488 -6.26 4.43 3.92
C THR A 488 -5.17 5.45 4.18
N VAL A 489 -4.65 5.54 5.40
CA VAL A 489 -3.52 6.45 5.72
C VAL A 489 -2.27 6.09 4.91
N VAL A 490 -2.03 4.83 4.57
CA VAL A 490 -0.92 4.42 3.68
C VAL A 490 -0.97 5.14 2.32
N GLY A 491 -2.16 5.46 1.81
CA GLY A 491 -2.33 6.23 0.57
C GLY A 491 -1.70 7.62 0.58
N ILE A 492 -1.42 8.21 1.75
CA ILE A 492 -0.69 9.46 1.87
C ILE A 492 0.78 9.31 1.43
N ASN A 493 1.35 8.10 1.56
CA ASN A 493 2.76 7.83 1.29
C ASN A 493 3.00 6.99 0.02
N GLY A 494 1.98 6.66 -0.73
CA GLY A 494 2.12 5.86 -1.95
C GLY A 494 0.79 5.50 -2.61
N SER A 495 0.87 4.72 -3.68
CA SER A 495 -0.32 4.28 -4.42
C SER A 495 -0.99 3.09 -3.73
N LEU A 496 -2.30 3.18 -3.50
CA LEU A 496 -3.13 2.10 -2.95
C LEU A 496 -3.22 0.87 -3.88
N ASN A 497 -2.94 1.01 -5.16
CA ASN A 497 -2.87 -0.11 -6.09
C ASN A 497 -1.67 -1.03 -5.79
N ILE A 498 -0.61 -0.49 -5.19
CA ILE A 498 0.57 -1.24 -4.77
C ILE A 498 0.28 -1.98 -3.46
N PHE A 499 -0.46 -1.36 -2.55
CA PHE A 499 -0.80 -1.89 -1.23
C PHE A 499 -2.14 -2.61 -1.24
N TYR A 500 -2.12 -3.86 -1.69
CA TYR A 500 -3.34 -4.65 -1.91
C TYR A 500 -4.15 -4.91 -0.64
N SER A 501 -3.53 -4.79 0.54
CA SER A 501 -4.21 -4.86 1.84
C SER A 501 -5.41 -3.92 1.96
N THR A 502 -5.35 -2.74 1.32
CA THR A 502 -6.47 -1.77 1.30
C THR A 502 -7.74 -2.39 0.72
N TRP A 503 -7.64 -3.09 -0.39
CA TRP A 503 -8.78 -3.68 -1.10
C TRP A 503 -9.34 -4.90 -0.39
N ILE A 504 -8.47 -5.69 0.26
CA ILE A 504 -8.87 -6.82 1.10
C ILE A 504 -9.67 -6.33 2.31
N VAL A 505 -9.12 -5.38 3.05
CA VAL A 505 -9.76 -4.81 4.24
C VAL A 505 -11.07 -4.12 3.87
N LEU A 506 -11.12 -3.39 2.74
CA LEU A 506 -12.34 -2.77 2.23
C LEU A 506 -13.41 -3.82 1.94
N GLY A 507 -13.07 -4.90 1.21
CA GLY A 507 -14.00 -5.98 0.86
C GLY A 507 -14.59 -6.68 2.08
N LEU A 508 -13.74 -7.02 3.08
CA LEU A 508 -14.19 -7.59 4.36
C LEU A 508 -15.08 -6.62 5.15
N SER A 509 -14.73 -5.34 5.15
CA SER A 509 -15.50 -4.31 5.83
C SER A 509 -16.88 -4.13 5.19
N TYR A 510 -16.98 -4.21 3.87
CA TYR A 510 -18.26 -4.27 3.15
C TYR A 510 -19.09 -5.49 3.58
N ALA A 511 -18.47 -6.67 3.63
CA ALA A 511 -19.16 -7.88 4.07
C ALA A 511 -19.70 -7.75 5.51
N ALA A 512 -18.94 -7.15 6.41
CA ALA A 512 -19.37 -6.91 7.79
C ALA A 512 -20.54 -5.94 7.89
N VAL A 513 -20.51 -4.83 7.13
CA VAL A 513 -21.54 -3.78 7.21
C VAL A 513 -22.86 -4.20 6.58
N PHE A 514 -22.83 -4.92 5.46
CA PHE A 514 -24.01 -5.31 4.71
C PHE A 514 -24.49 -6.73 4.99
N ASN A 515 -23.95 -7.39 6.02
CA ASN A 515 -24.46 -8.68 6.48
C ASN A 515 -25.88 -8.54 7.02
N ARG A 516 -26.82 -9.37 6.51
CA ARG A 516 -28.24 -9.37 6.92
C ARG A 516 -28.47 -9.50 8.42
N ASN A 517 -27.50 -10.09 9.14
CA ASN A 517 -27.62 -10.30 10.60
C ASN A 517 -27.30 -9.03 11.43
N LEU A 518 -26.72 -7.99 10.84
CA LEU A 518 -26.49 -6.70 11.51
C LEU A 518 -27.65 -5.71 11.30
N ASP A 519 -28.39 -5.83 10.19
CA ASP A 519 -29.52 -4.93 9.88
C ASP A 519 -30.79 -5.30 10.66
N ASN A 520 -30.87 -6.49 11.25
CA ASN A 520 -32.04 -7.00 11.98
C ASN A 520 -31.92 -6.89 13.52
N LYS A 521 -30.96 -6.15 14.03
CA LYS A 521 -30.77 -5.84 15.45
C LYS A 521 -30.59 -4.34 15.65
#